data_8e01d2a6fd71623838adf12a978b9a1a
#
_entry.id   8e01d2a6fd71623838adf12a978b9a1a
#
_cell.length_a   1.000
_cell.length_b   1.000
_cell.length_c   1.000
_cell.angle_alpha   90.00
_cell.angle_beta   90.00
_cell.angle_gamma   90.00
#
_symmetry.space_group_name_H-M   'P 1'
#
loop_
_entity.id
_entity.type
_entity.pdbx_description
1 polymer ?
#
loop_
_entity_poly.entity_id
_entity_poly.type
_entity_poly.pdbx_seq_one_letter_code
_entity_poly.pdbx_strand_id
1 'polypeptide(L)'
;MKKVFTTVVLATALSACAGNGPRNNVQKQAKYNELSKCDLDIEFPSQTPKNKREFAKYLSTQARNASADQFVIQKRIEILQMVGWNDSVADAIATCGTNRKNKRKENASNVFEAVKAGTTGADEKHALISAYSAWEAFITSQTPLAKQDFDSKVSYYKNM
;
A
#
# COMPACT_ATOMS: atom_id res chain seq x y z
N MET A 1 -14.40 69.04 -48.63
CA MET A 1 -14.94 67.77 -48.16
C MET A 1 -13.83 67.07 -47.38
N LYS A 2 -13.86 67.19 -46.05
CA LYS A 2 -12.91 66.51 -45.17
C LYS A 2 -13.65 65.40 -44.40
N LYS A 3 -13.33 64.13 -44.68
CA LYS A 3 -13.89 62.99 -43.96
C LYS A 3 -13.02 62.76 -42.70
N VAL A 4 -13.65 62.87 -41.54
CA VAL A 4 -13.04 62.55 -40.26
C VAL A 4 -13.32 61.05 -40.01
N PHE A 5 -12.27 60.26 -39.93
CA PHE A 5 -12.33 58.86 -39.48
C PHE A 5 -12.15 58.83 -37.95
N THR A 6 -13.24 58.46 -37.28
CA THR A 6 -13.20 58.23 -35.83
C THR A 6 -12.82 56.76 -35.61
N THR A 7 -11.60 56.51 -35.11
CA THR A 7 -11.14 55.17 -34.75
C THR A 7 -11.63 54.89 -33.33
N VAL A 8 -12.57 53.95 -33.20
CA VAL A 8 -13.02 53.44 -31.93
C VAL A 8 -12.04 52.34 -31.51
N VAL A 9 -11.24 52.61 -30.48
CA VAL A 9 -10.38 51.62 -29.85
C VAL A 9 -11.24 50.85 -28.82
N LEU A 10 -11.61 49.64 -29.15
CA LEU A 10 -12.22 48.70 -28.18
C LEU A 10 -11.10 48.13 -27.31
N ALA A 11 -10.98 48.63 -26.10
CA ALA A 11 -10.15 47.99 -25.06
C ALA A 11 -10.92 46.81 -24.49
N THR A 12 -10.63 45.60 -24.95
CA THR A 12 -11.08 44.34 -24.31
C THR A 12 -10.19 44.11 -23.10
N ALA A 13 -10.69 44.47 -21.93
CA ALA A 13 -10.11 44.06 -20.66
C ALA A 13 -10.33 42.54 -20.48
N LEU A 14 -9.30 41.73 -20.77
CA LEU A 14 -9.26 40.35 -20.37
C LEU A 14 -9.00 40.29 -18.85
N SER A 15 -10.10 40.33 -18.09
CA SER A 15 -10.08 39.97 -16.68
C SER A 15 -9.86 38.45 -16.57
N ALA A 16 -8.58 38.05 -16.53
CA ALA A 16 -8.20 36.71 -16.10
C ALA A 16 -8.46 36.59 -14.59
N CYS A 17 -9.72 36.48 -14.19
CA CYS A 17 -10.08 35.94 -12.89
C CYS A 17 -9.74 34.46 -12.92
N ALA A 18 -8.55 34.10 -12.46
CA ALA A 18 -8.24 32.75 -12.00
C ALA A 18 -9.10 32.47 -10.75
N GLY A 19 -10.41 32.35 -10.93
CA GLY A 19 -11.33 31.96 -9.90
C GLY A 19 -11.17 30.46 -9.68
N ASN A 20 -10.86 30.06 -8.46
CA ASN A 20 -11.12 28.73 -7.95
C ASN A 20 -12.64 28.51 -7.98
N GLY A 21 -13.20 28.25 -9.17
CA GLY A 21 -14.63 28.09 -9.38
C GLY A 21 -15.14 26.80 -8.71
N PRO A 22 -16.45 26.70 -8.46
CA PRO A 22 -17.06 25.55 -7.79
C PRO A 22 -16.75 24.20 -8.42
N ARG A 23 -16.41 24.14 -9.72
CA ARG A 23 -15.97 22.92 -10.42
C ARG A 23 -14.66 22.34 -9.85
N ASN A 24 -13.68 23.19 -9.52
CA ASN A 24 -12.40 22.73 -8.98
C ASN A 24 -12.56 22.11 -7.58
N ASN A 25 -13.46 22.64 -6.77
CA ASN A 25 -13.75 22.10 -5.44
C ASN A 25 -14.46 20.74 -5.49
N VAL A 26 -15.38 20.55 -6.43
CA VAL A 26 -16.09 19.26 -6.63
C VAL A 26 -15.10 18.17 -7.08
N GLN A 27 -14.22 18.49 -8.03
CA GLN A 27 -13.20 17.55 -8.50
C GLN A 27 -12.20 17.20 -7.40
N LYS A 28 -11.77 18.17 -6.60
CA LYS A 28 -10.86 17.97 -5.48
C LYS A 28 -11.51 17.08 -4.42
N GLN A 29 -12.76 17.33 -4.05
CA GLN A 29 -13.50 16.49 -3.09
C GLN A 29 -13.71 15.07 -3.60
N ALA A 30 -14.01 14.87 -4.87
CA ALA A 30 -14.11 13.54 -5.48
C ALA A 30 -12.78 12.77 -5.38
N LYS A 31 -11.65 13.46 -5.60
CA LYS A 31 -10.31 12.86 -5.46
C LYS A 31 -9.97 12.50 -4.01
N TYR A 32 -10.33 13.34 -3.05
CA TYR A 32 -10.17 13.03 -1.63
C TYR A 32 -10.98 11.78 -1.23
N ASN A 33 -12.22 11.68 -1.68
CA ASN A 33 -13.06 10.51 -1.43
C ASN A 33 -12.46 9.23 -2.03
N GLU A 34 -11.88 9.32 -3.23
CA GLU A 34 -11.16 8.20 -3.86
C GLU A 34 -9.94 7.78 -3.04
N LEU A 35 -9.11 8.75 -2.64
CA LEU A 35 -7.88 8.49 -1.89
C LEU A 35 -8.14 7.90 -0.51
N SER A 36 -9.24 8.29 0.15
CA SER A 36 -9.63 7.80 1.48
C SER A 36 -10.22 6.39 1.46
N LYS A 37 -10.61 5.85 0.29
CA LYS A 37 -11.17 4.51 0.22
C LYS A 37 -10.14 3.47 0.64
N CYS A 38 -10.54 2.60 1.56
CA CYS A 38 -9.74 1.46 1.99
C CYS A 38 -10.42 0.17 1.54
N ASP A 39 -9.76 -0.54 0.66
CA ASP A 39 -10.14 -1.90 0.33
C ASP A 39 -9.40 -2.84 1.29
N LEU A 40 -10.15 -3.49 2.15
CA LEU A 40 -9.68 -4.51 3.09
C LEU A 40 -9.96 -5.94 2.58
N ASP A 41 -10.48 -6.07 1.37
CA ASP A 41 -10.70 -7.37 0.73
C ASP A 41 -9.37 -7.89 0.20
N ILE A 42 -8.61 -8.51 1.12
CA ILE A 42 -7.29 -9.07 0.86
C ILE A 42 -7.49 -10.56 0.58
N GLU A 43 -7.18 -10.97 -0.64
CA GLU A 43 -7.18 -12.38 -1.00
C GLU A 43 -6.08 -13.14 -0.25
N PHE A 44 -6.47 -14.22 0.39
CA PHE A 44 -5.57 -15.19 1.00
C PHE A 44 -5.75 -16.55 0.32
N PRO A 45 -4.68 -17.38 0.26
CA PRO A 45 -4.82 -18.74 -0.22
C PRO A 45 -5.89 -19.50 0.59
N SER A 46 -6.80 -20.16 -0.10
CA SER A 46 -7.90 -20.91 0.52
C SER A 46 -7.44 -22.20 1.21
N GLN A 47 -6.20 -22.63 0.96
CA GLN A 47 -5.65 -23.88 1.50
C GLN A 47 -4.47 -23.60 2.42
N THR A 48 -4.45 -24.26 3.57
CA THR A 48 -3.28 -24.31 4.45
C THR A 48 -2.13 -25.02 3.74
N PRO A 49 -0.90 -24.46 3.75
CA PRO A 49 0.28 -25.12 3.20
C PRO A 49 0.50 -26.48 3.85
N LYS A 50 0.73 -27.50 3.02
CA LYS A 50 0.87 -28.91 3.46
C LYS A 50 2.33 -29.31 3.74
N ASN A 51 3.27 -28.50 3.30
CA ASN A 51 4.71 -28.77 3.41
C ASN A 51 5.53 -27.47 3.46
N LYS A 52 6.80 -27.59 3.81
CA LYS A 52 7.72 -26.47 3.94
C LYS A 52 7.87 -25.62 2.68
N ARG A 53 7.83 -26.22 1.49
CA ARG A 53 7.93 -25.47 0.23
C ARG A 53 6.69 -24.60 -0.03
N GLU A 54 5.52 -25.14 0.26
CA GLU A 54 4.26 -24.39 0.15
C GLU A 54 4.19 -23.26 1.17
N PHE A 55 4.63 -23.49 2.42
CA PHE A 55 4.67 -22.45 3.43
C PHE A 55 5.68 -21.35 3.10
N ALA A 56 6.89 -21.71 2.64
CA ALA A 56 7.88 -20.75 2.17
C ALA A 56 7.34 -19.90 1.01
N LYS A 57 6.63 -20.53 0.05
CA LYS A 57 5.96 -19.83 -1.06
C LYS A 57 4.86 -18.91 -0.54
N TYR A 58 4.07 -19.37 0.44
CA TYR A 58 3.03 -18.56 1.09
C TYR A 58 3.63 -17.29 1.71
N LEU A 59 4.66 -17.41 2.58
CA LEU A 59 5.32 -16.27 3.21
C LEU A 59 5.90 -15.30 2.16
N SER A 60 6.55 -15.82 1.12
CA SER A 60 7.12 -15.01 0.03
C SER A 60 6.03 -14.24 -0.73
N THR A 61 4.87 -14.87 -0.95
CA THR A 61 3.72 -14.21 -1.59
C THR A 61 3.16 -13.11 -0.70
N GLN A 62 2.98 -13.37 0.60
CA GLN A 62 2.50 -12.36 1.56
C GLN A 62 3.48 -11.19 1.68
N ALA A 63 4.80 -11.43 1.67
CA ALA A 63 5.82 -10.40 1.68
C ALA A 63 5.75 -9.49 0.44
N ARG A 64 5.63 -10.09 -0.75
CA ARG A 64 5.47 -9.34 -2.01
C ARG A 64 4.20 -8.49 -2.02
N ASN A 65 3.08 -9.07 -1.58
CA ASN A 65 1.80 -8.37 -1.54
C ASN A 65 1.83 -7.21 -0.52
N ALA A 66 2.50 -7.38 0.63
CA ALA A 66 2.69 -6.29 1.59
C ALA A 66 3.54 -5.14 1.03
N SER A 67 4.59 -5.46 0.25
CA SER A 67 5.38 -4.43 -0.45
C SER A 67 4.54 -3.68 -1.50
N ALA A 68 3.65 -4.39 -2.22
CA ALA A 68 2.72 -3.77 -3.15
C ALA A 68 1.71 -2.85 -2.43
N ASP A 69 1.18 -3.28 -1.28
CA ASP A 69 0.30 -2.44 -0.46
C ASP A 69 1.01 -1.15 -0.03
N GLN A 70 2.26 -1.25 0.45
CA GLN A 70 3.05 -0.08 0.83
C GLN A 70 3.26 0.88 -0.35
N PHE A 71 3.60 0.35 -1.52
CA PHE A 71 3.74 1.16 -2.72
C PHE A 71 2.45 1.92 -3.05
N VAL A 72 1.30 1.26 -2.98
CA VAL A 72 -0.01 1.91 -3.22
C VAL A 72 -0.28 3.01 -2.18
N ILE A 73 -0.01 2.76 -0.90
CA ILE A 73 -0.17 3.76 0.17
C ILE A 73 0.73 4.97 -0.08
N GLN A 74 2.01 4.75 -0.43
CA GLN A 74 2.94 5.83 -0.76
C GLN A 74 2.46 6.65 -1.97
N LYS A 75 1.98 5.99 -3.04
CA LYS A 75 1.43 6.68 -4.20
C LYS A 75 0.19 7.51 -3.89
N ARG A 76 -0.68 7.05 -3.00
CA ARG A 76 -1.83 7.85 -2.54
C ARG A 76 -1.39 9.11 -1.79
N ILE A 77 -0.36 9.03 -0.94
CA ILE A 77 0.21 10.19 -0.25
C ILE A 77 0.82 11.18 -1.26
N GLU A 78 1.58 10.71 -2.26
CA GLU A 78 2.12 11.55 -3.32
C GLU A 78 1.01 12.27 -4.10
N ILE A 79 -0.07 11.58 -4.46
CA ILE A 79 -1.23 12.18 -5.12
C ILE A 79 -1.91 13.20 -4.22
N LEU A 80 -2.06 12.91 -2.91
CA LEU A 80 -2.63 13.84 -1.93
C LEU A 80 -1.83 15.15 -1.86
N GLN A 81 -0.50 15.07 -1.90
CA GLN A 81 0.38 16.25 -1.95
C GLN A 81 0.13 17.09 -3.21
N MET A 82 -0.06 16.45 -4.36
CA MET A 82 -0.33 17.15 -5.64
C MET A 82 -1.72 17.79 -5.70
N VAL A 83 -2.74 17.15 -5.14
CA VAL A 83 -4.13 17.67 -5.13
C VAL A 83 -4.31 18.76 -4.07
N GLY A 84 -3.47 18.79 -3.07
CA GLY A 84 -3.47 19.66 -1.90
C GLY A 84 -3.70 18.84 -0.62
N TRP A 85 -2.82 19.05 0.35
CA TRP A 85 -2.81 18.30 1.61
C TRP A 85 -4.14 18.40 2.37
N ASN A 86 -4.55 17.30 2.98
CA ASN A 86 -5.71 17.20 3.86
C ASN A 86 -5.42 16.13 4.93
N ASP A 87 -5.35 16.54 6.19
CA ASP A 87 -4.96 15.67 7.31
C ASP A 87 -5.90 14.48 7.48
N SER A 88 -7.21 14.68 7.38
CA SER A 88 -8.19 13.59 7.49
C SER A 88 -8.03 12.52 6.39
N VAL A 89 -7.69 12.95 5.16
CA VAL A 89 -7.40 12.01 4.06
C VAL A 89 -6.07 11.31 4.29
N ALA A 90 -5.05 12.01 4.77
CA ALA A 90 -3.76 11.41 5.11
C ALA A 90 -3.89 10.35 6.20
N ASP A 91 -4.65 10.65 7.26
CA ASP A 91 -4.95 9.71 8.35
C ASP A 91 -5.73 8.49 7.85
N ALA A 92 -6.71 8.69 6.97
CA ALA A 92 -7.46 7.58 6.36
C ALA A 92 -6.54 6.66 5.54
N ILE A 93 -5.61 7.22 4.75
CA ILE A 93 -4.63 6.45 3.97
C ILE A 93 -3.69 5.67 4.91
N ALA A 94 -3.16 6.30 5.95
CA ALA A 94 -2.25 5.67 6.92
C ALA A 94 -2.96 4.54 7.69
N THR A 95 -4.19 4.79 8.14
CA THR A 95 -5.04 3.80 8.82
C THR A 95 -5.31 2.60 7.92
N CYS A 96 -5.60 2.84 6.63
CA CYS A 96 -5.79 1.79 5.65
C CYS A 96 -4.55 0.89 5.53
N GLY A 97 -3.35 1.48 5.41
CA GLY A 97 -2.09 0.75 5.35
C GLY A 97 -1.86 -0.11 6.59
N THR A 98 -2.13 0.43 7.77
CA THR A 98 -2.02 -0.28 9.05
C THR A 98 -2.99 -1.45 9.12
N ASN A 99 -4.25 -1.25 8.76
CA ASN A 99 -5.27 -2.29 8.79
C ASN A 99 -4.96 -3.43 7.82
N ARG A 100 -4.51 -3.14 6.60
CA ARG A 100 -4.07 -4.15 5.63
C ARG A 100 -2.90 -4.97 6.16
N LYS A 101 -1.90 -4.32 6.73
CA LYS A 101 -0.75 -4.98 7.35
C LYS A 101 -1.18 -5.91 8.50
N ASN A 102 -2.04 -5.43 9.41
CA ASN A 102 -2.53 -6.22 10.53
C ASN A 102 -3.31 -7.45 10.06
N LYS A 103 -4.19 -7.29 9.07
CA LYS A 103 -4.95 -8.42 8.50
C LYS A 103 -4.04 -9.48 7.86
N ARG A 104 -2.93 -9.07 7.21
CA ARG A 104 -1.93 -10.01 6.70
C ARG A 104 -1.20 -10.75 7.82
N LYS A 105 -0.83 -10.03 8.89
CA LYS A 105 -0.15 -10.63 10.06
C LYS A 105 -1.07 -11.65 10.75
N GLU A 106 -2.31 -11.29 10.98
CA GLU A 106 -3.31 -12.18 11.58
C GLU A 106 -3.50 -13.47 10.76
N ASN A 107 -3.71 -13.35 9.45
CA ASN A 107 -3.85 -14.52 8.59
C ASN A 107 -2.58 -15.38 8.58
N ALA A 108 -1.40 -14.77 8.48
CA ALA A 108 -0.14 -15.52 8.46
C ALA A 108 0.15 -16.19 9.81
N SER A 109 -0.25 -15.60 10.93
CA SER A 109 -0.17 -16.22 12.26
C SER A 109 -1.01 -17.49 12.34
N ASN A 110 -2.25 -17.43 11.86
CA ASN A 110 -3.14 -18.59 11.83
C ASN A 110 -2.57 -19.73 10.98
N VAL A 111 -2.04 -19.39 9.80
CA VAL A 111 -1.41 -20.37 8.89
C VAL A 111 -0.12 -20.94 9.52
N PHE A 112 0.70 -20.10 10.14
CA PHE A 112 1.93 -20.52 10.83
C PHE A 112 1.64 -21.50 11.95
N GLU A 113 0.66 -21.22 12.82
CA GLU A 113 0.32 -22.13 13.93
C GLU A 113 -0.19 -23.48 13.41
N ALA A 114 -0.97 -23.49 12.33
CA ALA A 114 -1.42 -24.73 11.70
C ALA A 114 -0.26 -25.57 11.13
N VAL A 115 0.71 -24.92 10.45
CA VAL A 115 1.90 -25.62 9.90
C VAL A 115 2.81 -26.09 11.04
N LYS A 116 3.03 -25.27 12.07
CA LYS A 116 3.85 -25.59 13.24
C LYS A 116 3.31 -26.78 14.03
N ALA A 117 1.99 -26.90 14.15
CA ALA A 117 1.34 -28.04 14.80
C ALA A 117 1.60 -29.36 14.05
N GLY A 118 1.71 -29.30 12.70
CA GLY A 118 2.02 -30.48 11.86
C GLY A 118 3.52 -30.80 11.75
N THR A 119 4.41 -29.91 12.22
CA THR A 119 5.87 -30.08 12.12
C THR A 119 6.40 -30.87 13.32
N THR A 120 6.99 -32.06 13.08
CA THR A 120 7.45 -32.97 14.14
C THR A 120 8.95 -32.88 14.38
N GLY A 121 9.76 -32.56 13.35
CA GLY A 121 11.22 -32.44 13.47
C GLY A 121 11.63 -31.19 14.25
N ALA A 122 12.52 -31.33 15.26
CA ALA A 122 12.96 -30.20 16.09
C ALA A 122 13.69 -29.14 15.25
N ASP A 123 14.61 -29.55 14.38
CA ASP A 123 15.35 -28.62 13.51
C ASP A 123 14.47 -27.93 12.49
N GLU A 124 13.52 -28.68 11.88
CA GLU A 124 12.54 -28.12 10.96
C GLU A 124 11.64 -27.12 11.67
N LYS A 125 11.19 -27.39 12.89
CA LYS A 125 10.39 -26.48 13.71
C LYS A 125 11.15 -25.20 14.06
N HIS A 126 12.43 -25.33 14.37
CA HIS A 126 13.28 -24.17 14.64
C HIS A 126 13.48 -23.29 13.41
N ALA A 127 13.71 -23.89 12.25
CA ALA A 127 13.83 -23.18 10.98
C ALA A 127 12.49 -22.51 10.53
N LEU A 128 11.37 -23.21 10.75
CA LEU A 128 10.02 -22.67 10.53
C LEU A 128 9.76 -21.40 11.36
N ILE A 129 10.05 -21.45 12.68
CA ILE A 129 9.92 -20.31 13.58
C ILE A 129 10.82 -19.16 13.13
N SER A 130 12.08 -19.44 12.79
CA SER A 130 13.03 -18.45 12.31
C SER A 130 12.57 -17.76 11.02
N ALA A 131 12.05 -18.52 10.05
CA ALA A 131 11.53 -17.98 8.80
C ALA A 131 10.29 -17.10 9.02
N TYR A 132 9.37 -17.53 9.89
CA TYR A 132 8.18 -16.76 10.23
C TYR A 132 8.52 -15.45 10.98
N SER A 133 9.42 -15.52 11.98
CA SER A 133 9.84 -14.32 12.74
C SER A 133 10.54 -13.29 11.85
N ALA A 134 11.39 -13.74 10.91
CA ALA A 134 12.02 -12.84 9.94
C ALA A 134 10.99 -12.23 8.96
N TRP A 135 9.97 -13.01 8.55
CA TRP A 135 8.86 -12.49 7.77
C TRP A 135 8.09 -11.40 8.54
N GLU A 136 7.76 -11.64 9.82
CA GLU A 136 7.07 -10.65 10.67
C GLU A 136 7.88 -9.36 10.83
N ALA A 137 9.19 -9.47 11.06
CA ALA A 137 10.10 -8.33 11.13
C ALA A 137 10.10 -7.53 9.82
N PHE A 138 10.15 -8.22 8.68
CA PHE A 138 10.06 -7.57 7.37
C PHE A 138 8.72 -6.88 7.16
N ILE A 139 7.58 -7.54 7.42
CA ILE A 139 6.25 -6.92 7.28
C ILE A 139 6.09 -5.68 8.17
N THR A 140 6.74 -5.67 9.32
CA THR A 140 6.68 -4.56 10.28
C THR A 140 7.51 -3.37 9.82
N SER A 141 8.76 -3.59 9.44
CA SER A 141 9.75 -2.53 9.16
C SER A 141 9.85 -2.17 7.68
N GLN A 142 9.64 -3.14 6.78
CA GLN A 142 9.79 -3.07 5.32
C GLN A 142 11.13 -2.47 4.86
N THR A 143 12.19 -2.72 5.64
CA THR A 143 13.55 -2.27 5.31
C THR A 143 14.27 -3.29 4.42
N PRO A 144 15.24 -2.85 3.60
CA PRO A 144 16.07 -3.77 2.79
C PRO A 144 16.78 -4.83 3.63
N LEU A 145 17.28 -4.48 4.83
CA LEU A 145 17.95 -5.40 5.73
C LEU A 145 17.01 -6.49 6.24
N ALA A 146 15.80 -6.12 6.68
CA ALA A 146 14.80 -7.09 7.11
C ALA A 146 14.33 -7.99 5.95
N LYS A 147 14.30 -7.46 4.72
CA LYS A 147 14.00 -8.25 3.52
C LYS A 147 15.09 -9.28 3.25
N GLN A 148 16.34 -8.91 3.35
CA GLN A 148 17.47 -9.81 3.17
C GLN A 148 17.50 -10.94 4.20
N ASP A 149 17.28 -10.62 5.48
CA ASP A 149 17.18 -11.64 6.55
C ASP A 149 16.01 -12.60 6.29
N PHE A 150 14.84 -12.07 5.95
CA PHE A 150 13.67 -12.87 5.57
C PHE A 150 13.99 -13.82 4.40
N ASP A 151 14.55 -13.32 3.30
CA ASP A 151 14.87 -14.14 2.13
C ASP A 151 15.86 -15.26 2.47
N SER A 152 16.86 -14.99 3.32
CA SER A 152 17.83 -15.97 3.81
C SER A 152 17.15 -17.06 4.63
N LYS A 153 16.33 -16.67 5.62
CA LYS A 153 15.66 -17.61 6.54
C LYS A 153 14.62 -18.48 5.83
N VAL A 154 13.83 -17.90 4.94
CA VAL A 154 12.81 -18.65 4.18
C VAL A 154 13.47 -19.60 3.18
N SER A 155 14.59 -19.20 2.56
CA SER A 155 15.37 -20.08 1.68
C SER A 155 15.97 -21.26 2.45
N TYR A 156 16.54 -21.03 3.62
CA TYR A 156 17.04 -22.09 4.49
C TYR A 156 15.94 -23.09 4.86
N TYR A 157 14.82 -22.61 5.39
CA TYR A 157 13.67 -23.45 5.75
C TYR A 157 13.14 -24.28 4.57
N LYS A 158 13.04 -23.68 3.39
CA LYS A 158 12.56 -24.34 2.18
C LYS A 158 13.44 -25.53 1.76
N ASN A 159 14.77 -25.43 1.99
CA ASN A 159 15.75 -26.36 1.46
C ASN A 159 16.24 -27.42 2.48
N MET A 160 15.78 -27.33 3.74
CA MET A 160 15.96 -28.42 4.71
C MET A 160 15.18 -29.66 4.29
#